data_e7770243cd3e0570d18a49493a3c5e6b
#
_entry.id   e7770243cd3e0570d18a49493a3c5e6b
#
_cell.length_a   1.000
_cell.length_b   1.000
_cell.length_c   1.000
_cell.angle_alpha   90.00
_cell.angle_beta   90.00
_cell.angle_gamma   90.00
#
_symmetry.space_group_name_H-M   'P 1'
#
loop_
_entity.id
_entity.type
_entity.pdbx_description
1 polymer ?
#
loop_
_entity_poly.entity_id
_entity_poly.type
_entity_poly.pdbx_seq_one_letter_code
_entity_poly.pdbx_strand_id
1 'polypeptide(L)'
;PVDRWKNMFRVALGQSKMARRPVAGILHIIVYVGFVIINIEMIEILIDGVTGSHRCLAVILPKSIYNFLIASFEILAFLVLFACLIFLVRRNIIKIKRFWTSEMTKWPRTDANLILIFEILLMSAFLTMNAADSVLQASPFSSNHYIEAGLFPISQIIVPFIETMSY
;
A
#
# COMPACT_ATOMS: atom_id res chain seq x y z
N PRO A 1 -33.59 -7.20 12.51
CA PRO A 1 -32.40 -7.68 11.75
C PRO A 1 -31.66 -6.56 11.05
N VAL A 2 -32.33 -5.58 10.43
CA VAL A 2 -31.74 -4.47 9.67
C VAL A 2 -30.84 -3.59 10.56
N ASP A 3 -31.23 -3.31 11.80
CA ASP A 3 -30.45 -2.49 12.71
C ASP A 3 -29.15 -3.17 13.16
N ARG A 4 -29.10 -4.50 13.22
CA ARG A 4 -27.87 -5.26 13.48
C ARG A 4 -26.89 -5.11 12.31
N TRP A 5 -27.36 -5.19 11.08
CA TRP A 5 -26.56 -4.97 9.88
C TRP A 5 -26.04 -3.53 9.80
N LYS A 6 -26.90 -2.53 10.05
CA LYS A 6 -26.48 -1.12 10.13
C LYS A 6 -25.42 -0.89 11.19
N ASN A 7 -25.57 -1.48 12.38
CA ASN A 7 -24.57 -1.39 13.44
C ASN A 7 -23.28 -2.10 13.08
N MET A 8 -23.34 -3.27 12.44
CA MET A 8 -22.17 -4.00 11.97
C MET A 8 -21.39 -3.16 10.95
N PHE A 9 -22.07 -2.64 9.92
CA PHE A 9 -21.44 -1.77 8.91
C PHE A 9 -20.87 -0.50 9.54
N ARG A 10 -21.61 0.15 10.44
CA ARG A 10 -21.15 1.36 11.13
C ARG A 10 -19.91 1.12 12.02
N VAL A 11 -19.84 -0.02 12.67
CA VAL A 11 -18.72 -0.37 13.55
C VAL A 11 -17.55 -0.95 12.77
N ALA A 12 -17.79 -1.83 11.80
CA ALA A 12 -16.75 -2.49 11.01
C ALA A 12 -16.13 -1.54 9.97
N LEU A 13 -16.95 -0.87 9.16
CA LEU A 13 -16.46 0.03 8.10
C LEU A 13 -16.26 1.46 8.60
N GLY A 14 -17.10 1.94 9.51
CA GLY A 14 -17.03 3.31 10.05
C GLY A 14 -15.94 3.52 11.09
N GLN A 15 -15.31 2.45 11.59
CA GLN A 15 -14.15 2.50 12.53
C GLN A 15 -14.36 3.46 13.73
N SER A 16 -15.61 3.72 14.11
CA SER A 16 -16.01 4.79 15.05
C SER A 16 -15.35 4.71 16.43
N LYS A 17 -14.93 3.53 16.87
CA LYS A 17 -14.21 3.34 18.13
C LYS A 17 -12.74 3.76 18.05
N MET A 18 -12.14 3.75 16.87
CA MET A 18 -10.72 4.11 16.68
C MET A 18 -10.50 5.62 16.62
N ALA A 19 -11.51 6.39 16.16
CA ALA A 19 -11.47 7.85 16.10
C ALA A 19 -11.32 8.56 17.46
N ARG A 20 -11.50 7.84 18.57
CA ARG A 20 -11.31 8.40 19.92
C ARG A 20 -9.85 8.79 20.26
N ARG A 21 -8.87 8.30 19.49
CA ARG A 21 -7.45 8.64 19.64
C ARG A 21 -6.94 9.19 18.30
N PRO A 22 -6.81 10.51 18.15
CA PRO A 22 -6.67 11.13 16.82
C PRO A 22 -5.46 10.60 16.05
N VAL A 23 -4.28 10.56 16.66
CA VAL A 23 -3.06 10.10 15.96
C VAL A 23 -3.15 8.63 15.54
N ALA A 24 -3.50 7.74 16.48
CA ALA A 24 -3.59 6.31 16.17
C ALA A 24 -4.78 6.00 15.25
N GLY A 25 -5.87 6.75 15.39
CA GLY A 25 -7.06 6.61 14.54
C GLY A 25 -6.79 7.02 13.09
N ILE A 26 -6.16 8.17 12.87
CA ILE A 26 -5.82 8.63 11.52
C ILE A 26 -4.86 7.65 10.83
N LEU A 27 -3.79 7.25 11.51
CA LEU A 27 -2.83 6.27 10.96
C LEU A 27 -3.52 4.95 10.60
N HIS A 28 -4.44 4.47 11.45
CA HIS A 28 -5.17 3.24 11.17
C HIS A 28 -6.14 3.38 10.01
N ILE A 29 -6.82 4.52 9.87
CA ILE A 29 -7.69 4.80 8.73
C ILE A 29 -6.87 4.83 7.44
N ILE A 30 -5.69 5.46 7.43
CA ILE A 30 -4.80 5.47 6.27
C ILE A 30 -4.43 4.05 5.86
N VAL A 31 -3.99 3.21 6.79
CA VAL A 31 -3.66 1.80 6.51
C VAL A 31 -4.88 1.05 5.97
N TYR A 32 -6.05 1.22 6.59
CA TYR A 32 -7.27 0.53 6.17
C TYR A 32 -7.73 0.96 4.77
N VAL A 33 -7.81 2.26 4.51
CA VAL A 33 -8.20 2.79 3.19
C VAL A 33 -7.18 2.43 2.14
N GLY A 34 -5.89 2.58 2.46
CA GLY A 34 -4.79 2.19 1.59
C GLY A 34 -4.88 0.71 1.21
N PHE A 35 -5.04 -0.17 2.19
CA PHE A 35 -5.20 -1.60 1.96
C PHE A 35 -6.36 -1.92 0.99
N VAL A 36 -7.55 -1.35 1.21
CA VAL A 36 -8.72 -1.61 0.36
C VAL A 36 -8.48 -1.13 -1.08
N ILE A 37 -7.90 0.05 -1.26
CA ILE A 37 -7.72 0.67 -2.58
C ILE A 37 -6.54 0.02 -3.33
N ILE A 38 -5.41 -0.22 -2.68
CA ILE A 38 -4.22 -0.84 -3.30
C ILE A 38 -4.51 -2.28 -3.74
N ASN A 39 -5.43 -2.99 -3.08
CA ASN A 39 -5.83 -4.32 -3.52
C ASN A 39 -6.38 -4.35 -4.95
N ILE A 40 -6.89 -3.26 -5.49
CA ILE A 40 -7.33 -3.17 -6.89
C ILE A 40 -6.13 -3.37 -7.83
N GLU A 41 -5.00 -2.70 -7.56
CA GLU A 41 -3.77 -2.86 -8.34
C GLU A 41 -3.13 -4.24 -8.11
N MET A 42 -3.21 -4.77 -6.89
CA MET A 42 -2.75 -6.15 -6.61
C MET A 42 -3.51 -7.19 -7.45
N ILE A 43 -4.80 -6.99 -7.66
CA ILE A 43 -5.60 -7.85 -8.55
C ILE A 43 -5.16 -7.67 -10.01
N GLU A 44 -4.88 -6.45 -10.47
CA GLU A 44 -4.33 -6.20 -11.80
C GLU A 44 -3.01 -6.96 -12.00
N ILE A 45 -2.07 -6.84 -11.06
CA ILE A 45 -0.77 -7.56 -11.10
C ILE A 45 -0.96 -9.08 -11.20
N LEU A 46 -1.91 -9.64 -10.44
CA LEU A 46 -2.21 -11.08 -10.50
C LEU A 46 -2.77 -11.49 -11.85
N ILE A 47 -3.66 -10.70 -12.42
CA ILE A 47 -4.24 -10.95 -13.76
C ILE A 47 -3.14 -10.86 -14.82
N ASP A 48 -2.32 -9.83 -14.78
CA ASP A 48 -1.20 -9.63 -15.70
C ASP A 48 -0.20 -10.79 -15.62
N GLY A 49 0.13 -11.25 -14.40
CA GLY A 49 1.01 -12.40 -14.22
C GLY A 49 0.46 -13.71 -14.79
N VAL A 50 -0.86 -13.93 -14.75
CA VAL A 50 -1.50 -15.13 -15.27
C VAL A 50 -1.70 -15.06 -16.80
N THR A 51 -2.04 -13.88 -17.31
CA THR A 51 -2.35 -13.67 -18.74
C THR A 51 -1.12 -13.34 -19.59
N GLY A 52 -0.01 -12.96 -18.95
CA GLY A 52 1.19 -12.45 -19.63
C GLY A 52 0.98 -11.06 -20.25
N SER A 53 -0.07 -10.36 -19.85
CA SER A 53 -0.33 -8.97 -20.28
C SER A 53 0.46 -7.99 -19.40
N HIS A 54 0.53 -6.75 -19.86
CA HIS A 54 1.08 -5.65 -19.07
C HIS A 54 0.03 -4.57 -18.91
N ARG A 55 -0.34 -4.28 -17.65
CA ARG A 55 -1.30 -3.24 -17.31
C ARG A 55 -2.68 -3.46 -17.99
N CYS A 56 -3.33 -4.57 -17.71
CA CYS A 56 -4.59 -4.94 -18.36
C CYS A 56 -5.71 -3.91 -18.14
N LEU A 57 -5.76 -3.23 -17.00
CA LEU A 57 -6.73 -2.18 -16.76
C LEU A 57 -6.47 -0.91 -17.59
N ALA A 58 -5.23 -0.65 -18.01
CA ALA A 58 -4.91 0.47 -18.89
C ALA A 58 -5.53 0.34 -20.27
N VAL A 59 -5.81 -0.89 -20.73
CA VAL A 59 -6.49 -1.16 -22.00
C VAL A 59 -8.00 -0.91 -21.88
N ILE A 60 -8.57 -1.12 -20.70
CA ILE A 60 -10.02 -1.03 -20.47
C ILE A 60 -10.42 0.39 -20.09
N LEU A 61 -9.57 1.09 -19.33
CA LEU A 61 -9.87 2.42 -18.76
C LEU A 61 -9.30 3.54 -19.63
N PRO A 62 -9.97 4.70 -19.71
CA PRO A 62 -9.38 5.90 -20.31
C PRO A 62 -8.05 6.26 -19.64
N LYS A 63 -7.04 6.66 -20.41
CA LYS A 63 -5.67 6.95 -19.94
C LYS A 63 -5.65 7.92 -18.73
N SER A 64 -6.50 8.94 -18.75
CA SER A 64 -6.57 9.91 -17.64
C SER A 64 -7.05 9.30 -16.33
N ILE A 65 -8.05 8.42 -16.39
CA ILE A 65 -8.60 7.73 -15.20
C ILE A 65 -7.56 6.75 -14.68
N TYR A 66 -6.94 5.97 -15.56
CA TYR A 66 -5.91 5.02 -15.19
C TYR A 66 -4.70 5.70 -14.53
N ASN A 67 -4.17 6.77 -15.12
CA ASN A 67 -3.07 7.54 -14.55
C ASN A 67 -3.40 8.10 -13.16
N PHE A 68 -4.63 8.60 -12.99
CA PHE A 68 -5.09 9.07 -11.68
C PHE A 68 -5.16 7.94 -10.65
N LEU A 69 -5.62 6.75 -11.04
CA LEU A 69 -5.69 5.58 -10.16
C LEU A 69 -4.28 5.16 -9.71
N ILE A 70 -3.35 4.99 -10.65
CA ILE A 70 -1.97 4.59 -10.32
C ILE A 70 -1.29 5.62 -9.41
N ALA A 71 -1.43 6.91 -9.71
CA ALA A 71 -0.90 7.96 -8.84
C ALA A 71 -1.50 7.91 -7.43
N SER A 72 -2.80 7.63 -7.33
CA SER A 72 -3.49 7.48 -6.04
C SER A 72 -2.97 6.28 -5.26
N PHE A 73 -2.74 5.14 -5.94
CA PHE A 73 -2.19 3.93 -5.32
C PHE A 73 -0.78 4.17 -4.77
N GLU A 74 0.09 4.85 -5.51
CA GLU A 74 1.43 5.19 -5.05
C GLU A 74 1.44 6.10 -3.83
N ILE A 75 0.62 7.15 -3.85
CA ILE A 75 0.50 8.06 -2.71
C ILE A 75 -0.02 7.30 -1.49
N LEU A 76 -1.02 6.45 -1.66
CA LEU A 76 -1.55 5.62 -0.58
C LEU A 76 -0.51 4.62 -0.07
N ALA A 77 0.23 3.95 -0.96
CA ALA A 77 1.29 3.02 -0.58
C ALA A 77 2.39 3.71 0.25
N PHE A 78 2.80 4.90 -0.15
CA PHE A 78 3.74 5.71 0.63
C PHE A 78 3.18 6.11 2.00
N LEU A 79 1.91 6.52 2.06
CA LEU A 79 1.26 6.87 3.33
C LEU A 79 1.10 5.66 4.26
N VAL A 80 0.76 4.48 3.72
CA VAL A 80 0.69 3.22 4.47
C VAL A 80 2.06 2.84 5.02
N LEU A 81 3.10 2.88 4.19
CA LEU A 81 4.48 2.62 4.59
C LEU A 81 4.89 3.54 5.75
N PHE A 82 4.63 4.83 5.63
CA PHE A 82 4.95 5.81 6.66
C PHE A 82 4.14 5.58 7.95
N ALA A 83 2.84 5.25 7.83
CA ALA A 83 2.00 4.91 8.98
C ALA A 83 2.50 3.66 9.72
N CYS A 84 2.90 2.62 9.00
CA CYS A 84 3.45 1.40 9.58
C CYS A 84 4.79 1.63 10.28
N LEU A 85 5.66 2.48 9.72
CA LEU A 85 6.90 2.91 10.38
C LEU A 85 6.61 3.64 11.69
N ILE A 86 5.65 4.59 11.69
CA ILE A 86 5.25 5.29 12.90
C ILE A 86 4.70 4.31 13.95
N PHE A 87 3.87 3.35 13.55
CA PHE A 87 3.36 2.33 14.47
C PHE A 87 4.49 1.49 15.06
N LEU A 88 5.47 1.08 14.27
CA LEU A 88 6.61 0.30 14.71
C LEU A 88 7.46 1.10 15.74
N VAL A 89 7.74 2.37 15.46
CA VAL A 89 8.46 3.28 16.35
C VAL A 89 7.68 3.48 17.67
N ARG A 90 6.39 3.80 17.58
CA ARG A 90 5.53 4.01 18.77
C ARG A 90 5.46 2.77 19.64
N ARG A 91 5.50 1.59 19.05
CA ARG A 91 5.38 0.32 19.76
C ARG A 91 6.68 -0.12 20.41
N ASN A 92 7.80 -0.03 19.70
CA ASN A 92 9.08 -0.61 20.13
C ASN A 92 10.01 0.42 20.78
N ILE A 93 10.02 1.68 20.30
CA ILE A 93 10.90 2.75 20.80
C ILE A 93 10.22 3.55 21.91
N ILE A 94 9.03 4.10 21.66
CA ILE A 94 8.30 4.94 22.63
C ILE A 94 7.70 4.09 23.75
N LYS A 95 7.51 2.77 23.52
CA LYS A 95 7.06 1.79 24.52
C LYS A 95 5.79 2.24 25.26
N ILE A 96 4.75 2.60 24.52
CA ILE A 96 3.48 3.05 25.11
C ILE A 96 2.97 1.99 26.10
N LYS A 97 2.77 2.35 27.36
CA LYS A 97 2.40 1.44 28.47
C LYS A 97 1.32 0.42 28.15
N ARG A 98 0.34 0.77 27.30
CA ARG A 98 -0.75 -0.11 26.89
C ARG A 98 -0.30 -1.36 26.15
N PHE A 99 0.82 -1.30 25.42
CA PHE A 99 1.37 -2.44 24.65
C PHE A 99 2.37 -3.28 25.47
N TRP A 100 2.62 -2.88 26.72
CA TRP A 100 3.58 -3.52 27.63
C TRP A 100 2.90 -4.14 28.84
N THR A 101 1.61 -4.48 28.75
CA THR A 101 0.91 -5.26 29.77
C THR A 101 1.34 -6.73 29.69
N SER A 102 1.24 -7.45 30.81
CA SER A 102 1.64 -8.86 30.92
C SER A 102 0.95 -9.77 29.88
N GLU A 103 -0.27 -9.44 29.47
CA GLU A 103 -1.04 -10.16 28.47
C GLU A 103 -0.54 -9.95 27.04
N MET A 104 0.19 -8.87 26.78
CA MET A 104 0.66 -8.45 25.44
C MET A 104 2.16 -8.69 25.22
N THR A 105 2.88 -9.29 26.21
CA THR A 105 4.35 -9.36 26.19
C THR A 105 4.93 -10.55 25.43
N LYS A 106 4.11 -11.52 25.01
CA LYS A 106 4.57 -12.72 24.30
C LYS A 106 4.17 -12.66 22.80
N TRP A 107 3.59 -13.73 22.31
CA TRP A 107 3.19 -13.91 20.91
C TRP A 107 2.41 -12.74 20.30
N PRO A 108 1.40 -12.12 20.97
CA PRO A 108 0.65 -11.03 20.33
C PRO A 108 1.50 -9.81 19.97
N ARG A 109 2.59 -9.57 20.71
CA ARG A 109 3.53 -8.50 20.40
C ARG A 109 4.39 -8.81 19.19
N THR A 110 4.90 -10.03 19.11
CA THR A 110 5.73 -10.50 17.99
C THR A 110 4.92 -10.53 16.71
N ASP A 111 3.72 -11.10 16.76
CA ASP A 111 2.79 -11.18 15.64
C ASP A 111 2.48 -9.80 15.04
N ALA A 112 2.09 -8.85 15.88
CA ALA A 112 1.79 -7.51 15.39
C ALA A 112 3.04 -6.74 14.88
N ASN A 113 4.25 -7.04 15.37
CA ASN A 113 5.47 -6.48 14.79
C ASN A 113 5.78 -7.12 13.42
N LEU A 114 5.56 -8.44 13.29
CA LEU A 114 5.72 -9.14 12.01
C LEU A 114 4.78 -8.57 10.95
N ILE A 115 3.50 -8.38 11.28
CA ILE A 115 2.52 -7.77 10.37
C ILE A 115 3.02 -6.40 9.88
N LEU A 116 3.48 -5.53 10.79
CA LEU A 116 3.99 -4.21 10.41
C LEU A 116 5.24 -4.29 9.53
N ILE A 117 6.16 -5.23 9.81
CA ILE A 117 7.37 -5.43 9.03
C ILE A 117 7.02 -5.94 7.62
N PHE A 118 6.14 -6.94 7.52
CA PHE A 118 5.70 -7.44 6.23
C PHE A 118 4.99 -6.38 5.40
N GLU A 119 4.17 -5.54 6.03
CA GLU A 119 3.50 -4.43 5.34
C GLU A 119 4.50 -3.40 4.81
N ILE A 120 5.52 -3.04 5.60
CA ILE A 120 6.61 -2.15 5.17
C ILE A 120 7.36 -2.76 3.98
N LEU A 121 7.69 -4.05 4.04
CA LEU A 121 8.37 -4.75 2.94
C LEU A 121 7.50 -4.80 1.69
N LEU A 122 6.21 -5.08 1.84
CA LEU A 122 5.25 -5.14 0.74
C LEU A 122 5.11 -3.78 0.04
N MET A 123 4.90 -2.71 0.81
CA MET A 123 4.78 -1.37 0.23
C MET A 123 6.09 -0.88 -0.40
N SER A 124 7.24 -1.22 0.19
CA SER A 124 8.54 -0.92 -0.40
C SER A 124 8.76 -1.68 -1.72
N ALA A 125 8.42 -2.96 -1.76
CA ALA A 125 8.50 -3.78 -2.98
C ALA A 125 7.56 -3.24 -4.07
N PHE A 126 6.35 -2.85 -3.70
CA PHE A 126 5.36 -2.26 -4.60
C PHE A 126 5.87 -0.96 -5.25
N LEU A 127 6.40 -0.02 -4.47
CA LEU A 127 6.98 1.23 -4.99
C LEU A 127 8.22 0.97 -5.86
N THR A 128 9.05 -0.01 -5.50
CA THR A 128 10.22 -0.41 -6.30
C THR A 128 9.81 -1.05 -7.62
N MET A 129 8.77 -1.88 -7.62
CA MET A 129 8.20 -2.48 -8.82
C MET A 129 7.68 -1.39 -9.77
N ASN A 130 6.92 -0.42 -9.28
CA ASN A 130 6.44 0.70 -10.09
C ASN A 130 7.59 1.56 -10.65
N ALA A 131 8.66 1.77 -9.87
CA ALA A 131 9.84 2.45 -10.36
C ALA A 131 10.54 1.67 -11.48
N ALA A 132 10.70 0.35 -11.33
CA ALA A 132 11.26 -0.51 -12.36
C ALA A 132 10.37 -0.52 -13.63
N ASP A 133 9.05 -0.58 -13.46
CA ASP A 133 8.10 -0.51 -14.56
C ASP A 133 8.23 0.80 -15.35
N SER A 134 8.36 1.95 -14.66
CA SER A 134 8.55 3.25 -15.31
C SER A 134 9.85 3.31 -16.14
N VAL A 135 10.93 2.67 -15.66
CA VAL A 135 12.20 2.56 -16.40
C VAL A 135 12.05 1.67 -17.63
N LEU A 136 11.35 0.53 -17.50
CA LEU A 136 11.11 -0.40 -18.60
C LEU A 136 10.21 0.21 -19.68
N GLN A 137 9.19 0.99 -19.31
CA GLN A 137 8.35 1.72 -20.25
C GLN A 137 9.13 2.75 -21.08
N ALA A 138 10.16 3.38 -20.47
CA ALA A 138 11.02 4.35 -21.15
C ALA A 138 12.11 3.70 -22.01
N SER A 139 12.35 2.39 -21.86
CA SER A 139 13.41 1.67 -22.58
C SER A 139 13.02 1.33 -24.02
N PRO A 140 13.85 1.68 -25.00
CA PRO A 140 13.57 1.36 -26.42
C PRO A 140 13.53 -0.14 -26.72
N PHE A 141 14.17 -0.97 -25.91
CA PHE A 141 14.18 -2.43 -26.06
C PHE A 141 12.89 -3.10 -25.61
N SER A 142 12.09 -2.44 -24.81
CA SER A 142 10.88 -3.00 -24.17
C SER A 142 9.57 -2.48 -24.76
N SER A 143 9.65 -1.56 -25.74
CA SER A 143 8.49 -0.82 -26.29
C SER A 143 7.37 -1.68 -26.88
N ASN A 144 7.68 -2.91 -27.29
CA ASN A 144 6.68 -3.83 -27.87
C ASN A 144 5.86 -4.60 -26.82
N HIS A 145 6.30 -4.62 -25.56
CA HIS A 145 5.65 -5.42 -24.50
C HIS A 145 5.10 -4.54 -23.37
N TYR A 146 5.72 -3.39 -23.12
CA TYR A 146 5.33 -2.47 -22.06
C TYR A 146 4.49 -1.31 -22.60
N ILE A 147 3.27 -1.19 -22.12
CA ILE A 147 2.35 -0.09 -22.49
C ILE A 147 2.77 1.13 -21.68
N GLU A 148 2.94 2.26 -22.33
CA GLU A 148 3.18 3.56 -21.67
C GLU A 148 1.91 4.03 -20.95
N ALA A 149 1.75 3.63 -19.72
CA ALA A 149 0.59 3.93 -18.87
C ALA A 149 0.98 4.05 -17.41
N GLY A 150 0.20 4.84 -16.68
CA GLY A 150 0.45 5.13 -15.26
C GLY A 150 1.18 6.45 -15.03
N LEU A 151 0.94 7.03 -13.88
CA LEU A 151 1.66 8.19 -13.36
C LEU A 151 2.29 7.80 -12.02
N PHE A 152 3.61 7.90 -11.92
CA PHE A 152 4.41 7.38 -10.80
C PHE A 152 5.08 8.50 -9.99
N PRO A 153 4.32 9.31 -9.22
CA PRO A 153 4.87 10.50 -8.56
C PRO A 153 5.88 10.17 -7.46
N ILE A 154 5.73 9.04 -6.77
CA ILE A 154 6.61 8.63 -5.67
C ILE A 154 7.77 7.78 -6.18
N SER A 155 7.48 6.84 -7.07
CA SER A 155 8.49 5.92 -7.62
C SER A 155 9.56 6.64 -8.43
N GLN A 156 9.27 7.80 -9.04
CA GLN A 156 10.28 8.64 -9.69
C GLN A 156 11.46 9.02 -8.79
N ILE A 157 11.25 9.08 -7.48
CA ILE A 157 12.33 9.33 -6.52
C ILE A 157 13.30 8.14 -6.44
N ILE A 158 12.80 6.93 -6.71
CA ILE A 158 13.54 5.67 -6.64
C ILE A 158 14.23 5.36 -7.97
N VAL A 159 13.71 5.85 -9.09
CA VAL A 159 14.22 5.61 -10.45
C VAL A 159 15.75 5.82 -10.58
N PRO A 160 16.37 6.92 -10.09
CA PRO A 160 17.82 7.12 -10.22
C PRO A 160 18.66 6.01 -9.57
N PHE A 161 18.15 5.39 -8.50
CA PHE A 161 18.82 4.27 -7.84
C PHE A 161 18.73 2.99 -8.67
N ILE A 162 17.61 2.76 -9.36
CA ILE A 162 17.43 1.59 -10.21
C ILE A 162 18.27 1.71 -11.48
N GLU A 163 18.33 2.87 -12.10
CA GLU A 163 19.14 3.13 -13.29
C GLU A 163 20.64 2.90 -13.02
N THR A 164 21.13 3.32 -11.85
CA THR A 164 22.53 3.06 -11.49
C THR A 164 22.85 1.58 -11.24
N MET A 165 21.87 0.74 -10.96
CA MET A 165 22.05 -0.70 -10.79
C MET A 165 21.93 -1.49 -12.10
N SER A 166 21.44 -0.88 -13.17
CA SER A 166 21.26 -1.52 -14.48
C SER A 166 22.48 -1.39 -15.40
N TYR A 167 23.52 -0.70 -14.96
CA TYR A 167 24.83 -0.61 -15.58
C TYR A 167 25.81 -1.54 -14.87
#